data_c36229f8e14c60f22e545f1a5e49218d
#
_entry.id   c36229f8e14c60f22e545f1a5e49218d
#
_cell.length_a   1.000
_cell.length_b   1.000
_cell.length_c   1.000
_cell.angle_alpha   90.00
_cell.angle_beta   90.00
_cell.angle_gamma   90.00
#
_symmetry.space_group_name_H-M   'P 1'
#
loop_
_entity.id
_entity.type
_entity.pdbx_description
1 polymer ?
#
loop_
_entity_poly.entity_id
_entity_poly.type
_entity_poly.pdbx_seq_one_letter_code
_entity_poly.pdbx_strand_id
1 'polypeptide(L)'
;MTAEAPPVVAVDKSQDSAPRSGVRAWLSRHPLAAYALRRLGLYVVELWGALTIAFFFFRLMPGDPINTLIQTLQQNYIYNQTASAEIIARYRHEFGLDGNLLTQYLTYMQKLVLHGDLGPSLINYPTPAQTVILRALPWTIGLLGISAVLAWILGVVIGAIAGWRRGKLGSAIATNLSIALSHVPYFFVALILVYIFAYSMGVLPARSAYDSNINPGISFAFIGSVLKYGLLPGLSIVIIGTFSWILSTRMLMIPVLGEDYLVYAEAKGLKGWRILTRYALRNCYLPQITAFGISLGFIFNGNVLVEQLFNYPGLGTTLVTAIQQLDFNTILGVTNIAIFSVLTAVLLLDLLLPLLDPRVKYWK
;
A
#
# COMPACT_ATOMS: atom_id res chain seq x y z
N MET A 1 42.38 -63.91 -0.61
CA MET A 1 41.33 -63.29 0.24
C MET A 1 40.58 -62.32 -0.63
N THR A 2 39.49 -62.79 -1.21
CA THR A 2 38.58 -62.00 -2.04
C THR A 2 37.43 -61.52 -1.14
N ALA A 3 37.37 -60.20 -0.92
CA ALA A 3 36.30 -59.59 -0.16
C ALA A 3 35.06 -59.48 -1.05
N GLU A 4 34.01 -60.25 -0.72
CA GLU A 4 32.67 -60.12 -1.30
C GLU A 4 32.03 -58.79 -0.88
N ALA A 5 31.53 -58.01 -1.86
CA ALA A 5 30.79 -56.78 -1.64
C ALA A 5 29.38 -57.15 -1.09
N PRO A 6 28.83 -56.37 -0.12
CA PRO A 6 27.51 -56.65 0.42
C PRO A 6 26.40 -56.42 -0.62
N PRO A 7 25.29 -57.19 -0.57
CA PRO A 7 24.23 -57.10 -1.55
C PRO A 7 23.51 -55.73 -1.44
N VAL A 8 23.37 -55.08 -2.60
CA VAL A 8 22.56 -53.84 -2.75
C VAL A 8 21.09 -54.20 -2.50
N VAL A 9 20.55 -53.79 -1.37
CA VAL A 9 19.12 -53.90 -1.07
C VAL A 9 18.37 -53.01 -2.04
N ALA A 10 17.69 -53.63 -3.00
CA ALA A 10 16.77 -52.95 -3.90
C ALA A 10 15.61 -52.38 -3.07
N VAL A 11 15.57 -51.07 -2.93
CA VAL A 11 14.43 -50.37 -2.34
C VAL A 11 13.26 -50.54 -3.30
N ASP A 12 12.28 -51.34 -2.89
CA ASP A 12 11.01 -51.56 -3.58
C ASP A 12 10.24 -50.24 -3.73
N LYS A 13 10.25 -49.65 -4.92
CA LYS A 13 9.51 -48.43 -5.29
C LYS A 13 8.02 -48.68 -5.56
N SER A 14 7.48 -49.87 -5.24
CA SER A 14 6.14 -50.25 -5.62
C SER A 14 5.05 -49.85 -4.62
N GLN A 15 5.37 -49.20 -3.49
CA GLN A 15 4.36 -48.94 -2.43
C GLN A 15 3.71 -47.53 -2.46
N ASP A 16 3.88 -46.71 -3.47
CA ASP A 16 3.28 -45.34 -3.45
C ASP A 16 2.47 -45.00 -4.71
N SER A 17 1.64 -45.91 -5.19
CA SER A 17 0.70 -45.60 -6.29
C SER A 17 -0.74 -46.02 -5.98
N ALA A 18 -1.32 -45.52 -4.88
CA ALA A 18 -2.77 -45.44 -4.82
C ALA A 18 -3.23 -44.39 -5.84
N PRO A 19 -4.24 -44.68 -6.70
CA PRO A 19 -4.72 -43.67 -7.66
C PRO A 19 -5.26 -42.47 -6.93
N ARG A 20 -4.55 -41.36 -6.98
CA ARG A 20 -5.03 -40.08 -6.44
C ARG A 20 -6.25 -39.67 -7.27
N SER A 21 -7.45 -40.07 -6.83
CA SER A 21 -8.72 -39.72 -7.49
C SER A 21 -9.17 -38.31 -7.09
N GLY A 22 -9.80 -37.60 -8.02
CA GLY A 22 -10.43 -36.33 -7.76
C GLY A 22 -9.51 -35.11 -7.84
N VAL A 23 -9.79 -34.08 -6.99
CA VAL A 23 -9.13 -32.77 -6.99
C VAL A 23 -7.60 -32.85 -6.88
N ARG A 24 -7.08 -33.78 -6.08
CA ARG A 24 -5.61 -33.98 -5.93
C ARG A 24 -4.94 -34.43 -7.20
N ALA A 25 -5.59 -35.30 -8.01
CA ALA A 25 -5.07 -35.74 -9.30
C ALA A 25 -5.13 -34.64 -10.37
N TRP A 26 -6.16 -33.79 -10.30
CA TRP A 26 -6.27 -32.62 -11.17
C TRP A 26 -5.21 -31.58 -10.84
N LEU A 27 -5.00 -31.27 -9.56
CA LEU A 27 -3.99 -30.31 -9.08
C LEU A 27 -2.56 -30.76 -9.43
N SER A 28 -2.26 -32.06 -9.37
CA SER A 28 -0.94 -32.56 -9.78
C SER A 28 -0.66 -32.43 -11.28
N ARG A 29 -1.72 -32.37 -12.10
CA ARG A 29 -1.62 -32.13 -13.55
C ARG A 29 -1.56 -30.64 -13.92
N HIS A 30 -1.99 -29.75 -13.00
CA HIS A 30 -2.04 -28.30 -13.21
C HIS A 30 -1.29 -27.56 -12.09
N PRO A 31 0.04 -27.54 -12.12
CA PRO A 31 0.84 -26.99 -11.02
C PRO A 31 0.60 -25.49 -10.78
N LEU A 32 0.29 -24.73 -11.84
CA LEU A 32 -0.09 -23.30 -11.73
C LEU A 32 -1.40 -23.12 -10.96
N ALA A 33 -2.41 -23.95 -11.24
CA ALA A 33 -3.69 -23.87 -10.55
C ALA A 33 -3.55 -24.27 -9.09
N ALA A 34 -2.74 -25.29 -8.78
CA ALA A 34 -2.42 -25.70 -7.42
C ALA A 34 -1.73 -24.58 -6.63
N TYR A 35 -0.78 -23.90 -7.26
CA TYR A 35 -0.11 -22.74 -6.68
C TYR A 35 -1.08 -21.58 -6.41
N ALA A 36 -1.89 -21.22 -7.41
CA ALA A 36 -2.87 -20.14 -7.29
C ALA A 36 -3.90 -20.42 -6.19
N LEU A 37 -4.44 -21.65 -6.11
CA LEU A 37 -5.39 -22.04 -5.04
C LEU A 37 -4.74 -21.99 -3.67
N ARG A 38 -3.50 -22.44 -3.52
CA ARG A 38 -2.77 -22.36 -2.25
C ARG A 38 -2.56 -20.91 -1.83
N ARG A 39 -2.16 -20.03 -2.77
CA ARG A 39 -1.96 -18.60 -2.50
C ARG A 39 -3.27 -17.91 -2.14
N LEU A 40 -4.35 -18.24 -2.84
CA LEU A 40 -5.67 -17.70 -2.52
C LEU A 40 -6.15 -18.18 -1.13
N GLY A 41 -5.91 -19.43 -0.79
CA GLY A 41 -6.23 -19.96 0.55
C GLY A 41 -5.44 -19.23 1.65
N LEU A 42 -4.13 -19.00 1.46
CA LEU A 42 -3.30 -18.22 2.38
C LEU A 42 -3.80 -16.79 2.50
N TYR A 43 -4.10 -16.13 1.36
CA TYR A 43 -4.66 -14.78 1.34
C TYR A 43 -5.93 -14.65 2.19
N VAL A 44 -6.86 -15.61 2.07
CA VAL A 44 -8.10 -15.59 2.86
C VAL A 44 -7.81 -15.72 4.36
N VAL A 45 -6.87 -16.60 4.74
CA VAL A 45 -6.47 -16.79 6.15
C VAL A 45 -5.77 -15.54 6.69
N GLU A 46 -4.84 -14.97 5.93
CA GLU A 46 -4.12 -13.73 6.29
C GLU A 46 -5.09 -12.55 6.41
N LEU A 47 -6.01 -12.39 5.46
CA LEU A 47 -7.03 -11.35 5.47
C LEU A 47 -7.93 -11.48 6.69
N TRP A 48 -8.48 -12.68 6.93
CA TRP A 48 -9.33 -12.93 8.09
C TRP A 48 -8.57 -12.67 9.41
N GLY A 49 -7.33 -13.16 9.53
CA GLY A 49 -6.50 -12.94 10.71
C GLY A 49 -6.20 -11.48 10.96
N ALA A 50 -5.82 -10.73 9.91
CA ALA A 50 -5.51 -9.30 10.02
C ALA A 50 -6.75 -8.47 10.39
N LEU A 51 -7.91 -8.74 9.77
CA LEU A 51 -9.17 -8.07 10.11
C LEU A 51 -9.61 -8.37 11.55
N THR A 52 -9.40 -9.62 12.00
CA THR A 52 -9.69 -10.01 13.39
C THR A 52 -8.81 -9.27 14.39
N ILE A 53 -7.50 -9.23 14.14
CA ILE A 53 -6.55 -8.49 14.99
C ILE A 53 -6.91 -7.01 15.02
N ALA A 54 -7.18 -6.40 13.87
CA ALA A 54 -7.57 -4.99 13.77
C ALA A 54 -8.84 -4.71 14.58
N PHE A 55 -9.87 -5.56 14.47
CA PHE A 55 -11.11 -5.40 15.23
C PHE A 55 -10.85 -5.36 16.74
N PHE A 56 -10.18 -6.40 17.28
CA PHE A 56 -9.91 -6.46 18.71
C PHE A 56 -8.98 -5.33 19.18
N PHE A 57 -7.97 -4.97 18.39
CA PHE A 57 -7.05 -3.89 18.71
C PHE A 57 -7.79 -2.56 18.91
N PHE A 58 -8.63 -2.16 17.95
CA PHE A 58 -9.35 -0.89 18.07
C PHE A 58 -10.51 -0.96 19.08
N ARG A 59 -11.15 -2.12 19.23
CA ARG A 59 -12.26 -2.27 20.18
C ARG A 59 -11.82 -2.26 21.64
N LEU A 60 -10.56 -2.61 21.91
CA LEU A 60 -9.95 -2.55 23.24
C LEU A 60 -9.33 -1.18 23.55
N MET A 61 -9.32 -0.25 22.59
CA MET A 61 -8.87 1.12 22.86
C MET A 61 -9.73 1.79 23.92
N PRO A 62 -9.12 2.52 24.86
CA PRO A 62 -9.88 3.26 25.88
C PRO A 62 -10.66 4.40 25.23
N GLY A 63 -11.93 4.55 25.60
CA GLY A 63 -12.83 5.59 25.13
C GLY A 63 -14.26 5.07 24.91
N ASP A 64 -15.25 5.94 25.06
CA ASP A 64 -16.65 5.62 24.78
C ASP A 64 -17.14 6.49 23.60
N PRO A 65 -17.27 5.90 22.40
CA PRO A 65 -17.72 6.62 21.21
C PRO A 65 -19.11 7.26 21.37
N ILE A 66 -19.99 6.64 22.16
CA ILE A 66 -21.33 7.15 22.36
C ILE A 66 -21.32 8.42 23.21
N ASN A 67 -20.50 8.47 24.25
CA ASN A 67 -20.32 9.69 25.04
C ASN A 67 -19.75 10.83 24.20
N THR A 68 -18.78 10.53 23.30
CA THR A 68 -18.22 11.51 22.37
C THR A 68 -19.29 12.03 21.40
N LEU A 69 -20.13 11.14 20.84
CA LEU A 69 -21.25 11.52 19.98
C LEU A 69 -22.23 12.45 20.71
N ILE A 70 -22.64 12.07 21.92
CA ILE A 70 -23.58 12.85 22.72
C ILE A 70 -23.02 14.26 23.01
N GLN A 71 -21.74 14.34 23.39
CA GLN A 71 -21.08 15.64 23.63
C GLN A 71 -21.05 16.49 22.35
N THR A 72 -20.76 15.90 21.20
CA THR A 72 -20.73 16.58 19.89
C THR A 72 -22.13 17.09 19.51
N LEU A 73 -23.15 16.26 19.70
CA LEU A 73 -24.54 16.66 19.43
C LEU A 73 -25.03 17.76 20.39
N GLN A 74 -24.64 17.72 21.66
CA GLN A 74 -24.94 18.75 22.64
C GLN A 74 -24.27 20.10 22.33
N GLN A 75 -23.03 20.05 21.80
CA GLN A 75 -22.32 21.28 21.40
C GLN A 75 -22.90 21.92 20.13
N ASN A 76 -23.34 21.14 19.17
CA ASN A 76 -23.81 21.61 17.87
C ASN A 76 -25.32 21.99 17.87
N TYR A 77 -26.09 21.40 18.76
CA TYR A 77 -27.50 21.69 18.93
C TYR A 77 -27.69 22.14 20.37
N ILE A 78 -28.37 23.25 20.58
CA ILE A 78 -28.79 23.75 21.91
C ILE A 78 -29.80 22.74 22.50
N TYR A 79 -29.38 21.54 22.75
CA TYR A 79 -30.17 20.44 23.28
C TYR A 79 -29.90 20.36 24.79
N ASN A 80 -30.69 21.08 25.57
CA ASN A 80 -30.64 21.11 27.04
C ASN A 80 -31.29 19.86 27.69
N GLN A 81 -31.42 18.74 26.95
CA GLN A 81 -31.96 17.51 27.51
C GLN A 81 -30.85 16.48 27.71
N THR A 82 -30.74 16.00 28.94
CA THR A 82 -29.97 14.78 29.27
C THR A 82 -30.41 13.67 28.32
N ALA A 83 -29.50 13.14 27.53
CA ALA A 83 -29.81 12.05 26.59
C ALA A 83 -30.49 10.92 27.37
N SER A 84 -31.72 10.56 27.00
CA SER A 84 -32.45 9.50 27.69
C SER A 84 -31.73 8.17 27.51
N ALA A 85 -31.84 7.26 28.46
CA ALA A 85 -31.25 5.91 28.38
C ALA A 85 -31.63 5.17 27.07
N GLU A 86 -32.83 5.45 26.55
CA GLU A 86 -33.31 4.92 25.26
C GLU A 86 -32.51 5.41 24.06
N ILE A 87 -32.15 6.70 24.03
CA ILE A 87 -31.34 7.30 22.98
C ILE A 87 -29.91 6.67 22.99
N ILE A 88 -29.34 6.53 24.19
CA ILE A 88 -28.04 5.90 24.38
C ILE A 88 -28.07 4.44 23.90
N ALA A 89 -29.12 3.68 24.30
CA ALA A 89 -29.28 2.30 23.89
C ALA A 89 -29.43 2.16 22.37
N ARG A 90 -30.20 3.05 21.73
CA ARG A 90 -30.37 3.07 20.28
C ARG A 90 -29.04 3.33 19.56
N TYR A 91 -28.25 4.31 19.98
CA TYR A 91 -26.94 4.57 19.39
C TYR A 91 -25.98 3.41 19.61
N ARG A 92 -25.97 2.78 20.79
CA ARG A 92 -25.17 1.57 21.02
C ARG A 92 -25.50 0.47 20.03
N HIS A 93 -26.79 0.26 19.76
CA HIS A 93 -27.25 -0.72 18.77
C HIS A 93 -26.80 -0.34 17.35
N GLU A 94 -26.98 0.91 16.93
CA GLU A 94 -26.61 1.39 15.59
C GLU A 94 -25.09 1.30 15.33
N PHE A 95 -24.27 1.56 16.34
CA PHE A 95 -22.81 1.47 16.28
C PHE A 95 -22.27 0.05 16.54
N GLY A 96 -23.14 -0.95 16.71
CA GLY A 96 -22.76 -2.33 16.94
C GLY A 96 -21.98 -2.55 18.24
N LEU A 97 -22.34 -1.79 19.30
CA LEU A 97 -21.72 -1.86 20.62
C LEU A 97 -22.48 -2.77 21.59
N ASP A 98 -23.51 -3.46 21.12
CA ASP A 98 -24.34 -4.33 21.93
C ASP A 98 -23.68 -5.67 22.25
N GLY A 99 -23.96 -6.18 23.43
CA GLY A 99 -23.52 -7.49 23.87
C GLY A 99 -22.04 -7.56 24.23
N ASN A 100 -21.50 -8.78 24.26
CA ASN A 100 -20.10 -9.03 24.55
C ASN A 100 -19.22 -8.84 23.31
N LEU A 101 -17.90 -8.75 23.50
CA LEU A 101 -16.92 -8.54 22.41
C LEU A 101 -17.03 -9.59 21.29
N LEU A 102 -17.34 -10.85 21.63
CA LEU A 102 -17.48 -11.91 20.63
C LEU A 102 -18.72 -11.69 19.76
N THR A 103 -19.85 -11.31 20.37
CA THR A 103 -21.09 -10.99 19.62
C THR A 103 -20.86 -9.80 18.69
N GLN A 104 -20.20 -8.75 19.19
CA GLN A 104 -19.85 -7.57 18.38
C GLN A 104 -18.95 -7.96 17.21
N TYR A 105 -17.95 -8.82 17.43
CA TYR A 105 -17.05 -9.32 16.38
C TYR A 105 -17.81 -10.10 15.31
N LEU A 106 -18.64 -11.06 15.70
CA LEU A 106 -19.39 -11.88 14.76
C LEU A 106 -20.36 -11.04 13.92
N THR A 107 -21.08 -10.11 14.56
CA THR A 107 -21.98 -9.17 13.87
C THR A 107 -21.23 -8.27 12.91
N TYR A 108 -20.07 -7.74 13.33
CA TYR A 108 -19.21 -6.92 12.48
C TYR A 108 -18.71 -7.70 11.27
N MET A 109 -18.15 -8.91 11.48
CA MET A 109 -17.63 -9.73 10.37
C MET A 109 -18.74 -10.15 9.40
N GLN A 110 -19.93 -10.46 9.91
CA GLN A 110 -21.09 -10.78 9.07
C GLN A 110 -21.49 -9.57 8.21
N LYS A 111 -21.64 -8.39 8.79
CA LYS A 111 -21.98 -7.16 8.06
C LYS A 111 -20.91 -6.81 7.04
N LEU A 112 -19.64 -6.86 7.43
CA LEU A 112 -18.51 -6.56 6.56
C LEU A 112 -18.43 -7.50 5.34
N VAL A 113 -18.49 -8.82 5.58
CA VAL A 113 -18.28 -9.84 4.53
C VAL A 113 -19.50 -9.98 3.62
N LEU A 114 -20.71 -9.93 4.16
CA LEU A 114 -21.94 -10.16 3.38
C LEU A 114 -22.48 -8.88 2.73
N HIS A 115 -22.31 -7.72 3.36
CA HIS A 115 -22.94 -6.48 2.92
C HIS A 115 -21.96 -5.34 2.64
N GLY A 116 -20.68 -5.47 3.00
CA GLY A 116 -19.71 -4.38 2.93
C GLY A 116 -20.06 -3.21 3.85
N ASP A 117 -20.90 -3.47 4.88
CA ASP A 117 -21.40 -2.45 5.79
C ASP A 117 -20.46 -2.30 6.98
N LEU A 118 -19.93 -1.09 7.16
CA LEU A 118 -19.03 -0.72 8.25
C LEU A 118 -19.78 -0.06 9.42
N GLY A 119 -21.07 0.21 9.25
CA GLY A 119 -21.88 0.98 10.21
C GLY A 119 -21.78 2.50 10.00
N PRO A 120 -22.50 3.29 10.82
CA PRO A 120 -22.48 4.75 10.73
C PRO A 120 -21.15 5.34 11.20
N SER A 121 -20.74 6.47 10.59
CA SER A 121 -19.58 7.25 11.02
C SER A 121 -19.98 8.28 12.08
N LEU A 122 -19.13 8.46 13.09
CA LEU A 122 -19.30 9.56 14.07
C LEU A 122 -18.96 10.93 13.48
N ILE A 123 -17.97 10.99 12.57
CA ILE A 123 -17.51 12.24 11.95
C ILE A 123 -18.65 12.93 11.20
N ASN A 124 -19.47 12.18 10.49
CA ASN A 124 -20.54 12.68 9.64
C ASN A 124 -21.87 11.95 9.88
N TYR A 125 -22.21 11.70 11.15
CA TYR A 125 -23.46 11.01 11.46
C TYR A 125 -24.69 11.73 10.84
N PRO A 126 -25.64 11.00 10.22
CA PRO A 126 -25.80 9.55 10.14
C PRO A 126 -25.14 8.87 8.92
N THR A 127 -24.21 9.52 8.24
CA THR A 127 -23.57 8.99 7.03
C THR A 127 -22.82 7.67 7.32
N PRO A 128 -22.97 6.62 6.49
CA PRO A 128 -22.21 5.38 6.65
C PRO A 128 -20.70 5.61 6.51
N ALA A 129 -19.90 4.92 7.33
CA ALA A 129 -18.44 5.04 7.32
C ALA A 129 -17.83 4.74 5.95
N GLN A 130 -18.35 3.74 5.21
CA GLN A 130 -17.91 3.44 3.85
C GLN A 130 -18.06 4.63 2.90
N THR A 131 -19.10 5.45 3.05
CA THR A 131 -19.30 6.64 2.21
C THR A 131 -18.24 7.70 2.51
N VAL A 132 -17.90 7.91 3.78
CA VAL A 132 -16.83 8.84 4.19
C VAL A 132 -15.50 8.41 3.58
N ILE A 133 -15.19 7.13 3.70
CA ILE A 133 -13.95 6.53 3.18
C ILE A 133 -13.88 6.61 1.66
N LEU A 134 -14.96 6.24 0.95
CA LEU A 134 -15.01 6.27 -0.50
C LEU A 134 -14.89 7.70 -1.08
N ARG A 135 -15.28 8.74 -0.33
CA ARG A 135 -15.04 10.14 -0.72
C ARG A 135 -13.58 10.55 -0.55
N ALA A 136 -12.88 10.04 0.47
CA ALA A 136 -11.48 10.33 0.73
C ALA A 136 -10.52 9.53 -0.17
N LEU A 137 -10.91 8.31 -0.54
CA LEU A 137 -10.09 7.35 -1.28
C LEU A 137 -9.52 7.89 -2.59
N PRO A 138 -10.30 8.52 -3.50
CA PRO A 138 -9.77 9.05 -4.76
C PRO A 138 -8.67 10.10 -4.58
N TRP A 139 -8.75 10.91 -3.53
CA TRP A 139 -7.76 11.93 -3.23
C TRP A 139 -6.42 11.32 -2.83
N THR A 140 -6.44 10.33 -1.95
CA THR A 140 -5.22 9.59 -1.56
C THR A 140 -4.63 8.84 -2.75
N ILE A 141 -5.45 8.09 -3.51
CA ILE A 141 -4.97 7.36 -4.68
C ILE A 141 -4.40 8.31 -5.73
N GLY A 142 -5.08 9.42 -6.00
CA GLY A 142 -4.60 10.42 -6.97
C GLY A 142 -3.27 11.02 -6.56
N LEU A 143 -3.17 11.54 -5.33
CA LEU A 143 -1.96 12.17 -4.85
C LEU A 143 -0.79 11.17 -4.72
N LEU A 144 -0.99 10.11 -3.94
CA LEU A 144 0.08 9.17 -3.63
C LEU A 144 0.41 8.26 -4.81
N GLY A 145 -0.59 7.84 -5.61
CA GLY A 145 -0.39 7.00 -6.78
C GLY A 145 0.42 7.69 -7.87
N ILE A 146 0.05 8.93 -8.22
CA ILE A 146 0.81 9.71 -9.21
C ILE A 146 2.22 9.98 -8.69
N SER A 147 2.34 10.39 -7.42
CA SER A 147 3.64 10.65 -6.81
C SER A 147 4.53 9.41 -6.76
N ALA A 148 3.99 8.24 -6.43
CA ALA A 148 4.72 6.98 -6.41
C ALA A 148 5.22 6.57 -7.81
N VAL A 149 4.36 6.69 -8.84
CA VAL A 149 4.74 6.40 -10.23
C VAL A 149 5.86 7.33 -10.69
N LEU A 150 5.72 8.63 -10.46
CA LEU A 150 6.74 9.62 -10.84
C LEU A 150 8.07 9.38 -10.10
N ALA A 151 8.01 9.14 -8.79
CA ALA A 151 9.19 8.84 -7.99
C ALA A 151 9.90 7.56 -8.47
N TRP A 152 9.13 6.52 -8.78
CA TRP A 152 9.67 5.26 -9.30
C TRP A 152 10.33 5.43 -10.67
N ILE A 153 9.66 6.08 -11.62
CA ILE A 153 10.22 6.31 -12.97
C ILE A 153 11.52 7.11 -12.87
N LEU A 154 11.50 8.24 -12.17
CA LEU A 154 12.67 9.10 -12.00
C LEU A 154 13.81 8.36 -11.28
N GLY A 155 13.48 7.67 -10.20
CA GLY A 155 14.45 6.93 -9.40
C GLY A 155 15.09 5.76 -10.15
N VAL A 156 14.31 4.99 -10.93
CA VAL A 156 14.83 3.91 -11.76
C VAL A 156 15.75 4.44 -12.85
N VAL A 157 15.35 5.50 -13.55
CA VAL A 157 16.17 6.10 -14.63
C VAL A 157 17.47 6.64 -14.09
N ILE A 158 17.41 7.48 -13.05
CA ILE A 158 18.61 8.10 -12.46
C ILE A 158 19.48 7.03 -11.78
N GLY A 159 18.89 6.09 -11.06
CA GLY A 159 19.60 5.00 -10.38
C GLY A 159 20.32 4.06 -11.36
N ALA A 160 19.68 3.74 -12.49
CA ALA A 160 20.31 2.95 -13.56
C ALA A 160 21.50 3.67 -14.17
N ILE A 161 21.38 4.97 -14.47
CA ILE A 161 22.50 5.78 -14.99
C ILE A 161 23.61 5.92 -13.96
N ALA A 162 23.27 6.11 -12.68
CA ALA A 162 24.25 6.19 -11.60
C ALA A 162 24.97 4.83 -11.38
N GLY A 163 24.27 3.71 -11.49
CA GLY A 163 24.85 2.39 -11.45
C GLY A 163 25.80 2.14 -12.64
N TRP A 164 25.34 2.44 -13.85
CA TRP A 164 26.13 2.30 -15.08
C TRP A 164 27.40 3.12 -15.09
N ARG A 165 27.33 4.37 -14.61
CA ARG A 165 28.48 5.29 -14.55
C ARG A 165 29.19 5.23 -13.20
N ARG A 166 29.29 4.06 -12.57
CA ARG A 166 30.04 3.88 -11.33
C ARG A 166 31.47 4.44 -11.45
N GLY A 167 31.94 5.12 -10.40
CA GLY A 167 33.26 5.78 -10.38
C GLY A 167 33.29 7.20 -10.94
N LYS A 168 32.20 7.71 -11.54
CA LYS A 168 32.12 9.12 -11.95
C LYS A 168 31.56 9.99 -10.82
N LEU A 169 32.00 11.27 -10.75
CA LEU A 169 31.57 12.22 -9.72
C LEU A 169 30.05 12.35 -9.62
N GLY A 170 29.34 12.44 -10.74
CA GLY A 170 27.88 12.52 -10.75
C GLY A 170 27.18 11.29 -10.14
N SER A 171 27.74 10.09 -10.35
CA SER A 171 27.24 8.88 -9.69
C SER A 171 27.48 8.89 -8.18
N ALA A 172 28.65 9.39 -7.74
CA ALA A 172 28.96 9.52 -6.32
C ALA A 172 28.04 10.54 -5.64
N ILE A 173 27.81 11.69 -6.26
CA ILE A 173 26.88 12.71 -5.76
C ILE A 173 25.45 12.14 -5.66
N ALA A 174 24.94 11.54 -6.73
CA ALA A 174 23.60 10.96 -6.73
C ALA A 174 23.43 9.91 -5.64
N THR A 175 24.46 9.07 -5.43
CA THR A 175 24.44 8.03 -4.39
C THR A 175 24.46 8.63 -2.97
N ASN A 176 25.37 9.55 -2.71
CA ASN A 176 25.51 10.16 -1.38
C ASN A 176 24.26 10.98 -1.01
N LEU A 177 23.70 11.72 -1.97
CA LEU A 177 22.42 12.41 -1.77
C LEU A 177 21.29 11.42 -1.53
N SER A 178 21.25 10.30 -2.25
CA SER A 178 20.23 9.27 -2.03
C SER A 178 20.34 8.65 -0.64
N ILE A 179 21.55 8.37 -0.17
CA ILE A 179 21.75 7.84 1.21
C ILE A 179 21.30 8.88 2.24
N ALA A 180 21.66 10.16 2.06
CA ALA A 180 21.29 11.21 3.01
C ALA A 180 19.78 11.49 3.03
N LEU A 181 19.15 11.60 1.84
CA LEU A 181 17.78 12.09 1.71
C LEU A 181 16.72 10.96 1.76
N SER A 182 17.06 9.72 1.43
CA SER A 182 16.09 8.60 1.48
C SER A 182 15.55 8.30 2.88
N HIS A 183 16.23 8.75 3.92
CA HIS A 183 15.81 8.58 5.31
C HIS A 183 15.12 9.82 5.90
N VAL A 184 15.06 10.92 5.14
CA VAL A 184 14.34 12.13 5.57
C VAL A 184 12.83 11.90 5.44
N PRO A 185 12.03 12.08 6.50
CA PRO A 185 10.59 11.97 6.38
C PRO A 185 10.01 13.00 5.40
N TYR A 186 9.05 12.59 4.57
CA TYR A 186 8.41 13.42 3.55
C TYR A 186 7.91 14.78 4.06
N PHE A 187 7.39 14.82 5.29
CA PHE A 187 6.80 16.04 5.86
C PHE A 187 7.82 17.15 6.10
N PHE A 188 9.10 16.83 6.36
CA PHE A 188 10.14 17.87 6.47
C PHE A 188 10.36 18.58 5.14
N VAL A 189 10.42 17.80 4.04
CA VAL A 189 10.51 18.40 2.69
C VAL A 189 9.25 19.19 2.39
N ALA A 190 8.08 18.67 2.77
CA ALA A 190 6.81 19.37 2.61
C ALA A 190 6.80 20.73 3.34
N LEU A 191 7.28 20.79 4.60
CA LEU A 191 7.41 22.05 5.35
C LEU A 191 8.31 23.05 4.65
N ILE A 192 9.47 22.60 4.15
CA ILE A 192 10.42 23.48 3.42
C ILE A 192 9.77 23.99 2.13
N LEU A 193 9.11 23.13 1.37
CA LEU A 193 8.42 23.52 0.13
C LEU A 193 7.29 24.51 0.39
N VAL A 194 6.48 24.29 1.43
CA VAL A 194 5.42 25.22 1.84
C VAL A 194 6.02 26.57 2.23
N TYR A 195 7.07 26.57 3.04
CA TYR A 195 7.71 27.81 3.44
C TYR A 195 8.23 28.62 2.24
N ILE A 196 8.93 27.96 1.32
CA ILE A 196 9.51 28.64 0.15
C ILE A 196 8.41 29.09 -0.82
N PHE A 197 7.59 28.16 -1.31
CA PHE A 197 6.69 28.41 -2.45
C PHE A 197 5.34 29.02 -2.06
N ALA A 198 4.83 28.70 -0.86
CA ALA A 198 3.55 29.25 -0.44
C ALA A 198 3.69 30.54 0.38
N TYR A 199 4.61 30.57 1.36
CA TYR A 199 4.73 31.72 2.24
C TYR A 199 5.74 32.77 1.73
N SER A 200 6.95 32.36 1.31
CA SER A 200 7.97 33.32 0.91
C SER A 200 7.73 33.88 -0.50
N MET A 201 7.40 33.01 -1.47
CA MET A 201 7.18 33.40 -2.87
C MET A 201 5.70 33.67 -3.20
N GLY A 202 4.75 33.15 -2.44
CA GLY A 202 3.30 33.33 -2.68
C GLY A 202 2.79 32.71 -4.00
N VAL A 203 3.51 31.75 -4.59
CA VAL A 203 3.20 31.23 -5.95
C VAL A 203 2.23 30.05 -5.91
N LEU A 204 2.32 29.21 -4.86
CA LEU A 204 1.53 28.00 -4.71
C LEU A 204 0.69 28.01 -3.42
N PRO A 205 -0.47 27.34 -3.41
CA PRO A 205 -1.32 27.27 -2.24
C PRO A 205 -0.68 26.45 -1.13
N ALA A 206 -0.84 26.91 0.13
CA ALA A 206 -0.30 26.23 1.30
C ALA A 206 -1.15 25.04 1.77
N ARG A 207 -2.46 25.03 1.47
CA ARG A 207 -3.44 24.04 1.99
C ARG A 207 -4.55 23.80 0.99
N SER A 208 -5.33 22.73 1.23
CA SER A 208 -6.48 22.25 0.43
C SER A 208 -6.06 21.37 -0.74
N ALA A 209 -7.01 20.70 -1.36
CA ALA A 209 -6.81 19.86 -2.56
C ALA A 209 -7.21 20.59 -3.85
N TYR A 210 -8.00 21.65 -3.75
CA TYR A 210 -8.46 22.46 -4.87
C TYR A 210 -8.95 23.83 -4.38
N ASP A 211 -9.21 24.77 -5.29
CA ASP A 211 -9.76 26.08 -5.00
C ASP A 211 -11.23 25.98 -4.62
N SER A 212 -11.61 26.51 -3.45
CA SER A 212 -12.98 26.47 -2.93
C SER A 212 -14.00 27.22 -3.80
N ASN A 213 -13.54 28.12 -4.68
CA ASN A 213 -14.41 28.86 -5.62
C ASN A 213 -14.72 28.04 -6.88
N ILE A 214 -14.13 26.85 -7.05
CA ILE A 214 -14.36 26.00 -8.21
C ILE A 214 -15.21 24.79 -7.77
N ASN A 215 -16.35 24.59 -8.43
CA ASN A 215 -17.19 23.44 -8.15
C ASN A 215 -16.50 22.14 -8.57
N PRO A 216 -16.46 21.12 -7.67
CA PRO A 216 -15.93 19.80 -8.00
C PRO A 216 -16.63 19.19 -9.21
N GLY A 217 -15.87 18.68 -10.19
CA GLY A 217 -16.41 18.06 -11.39
C GLY A 217 -15.36 17.81 -12.46
N ILE A 218 -15.75 17.22 -13.60
CA ILE A 218 -14.85 16.94 -14.73
C ILE A 218 -14.78 18.20 -15.59
N SER A 219 -14.06 19.23 -15.11
CA SER A 219 -13.79 20.47 -15.87
C SER A 219 -12.29 20.74 -15.91
N PHE A 220 -11.80 21.40 -16.96
CA PHE A 220 -10.38 21.80 -17.06
C PHE A 220 -9.97 22.73 -15.92
N ALA A 221 -10.89 23.61 -15.46
CA ALA A 221 -10.64 24.49 -14.34
C ALA A 221 -10.43 23.70 -13.03
N PHE A 222 -11.29 22.71 -12.76
CA PHE A 222 -11.15 21.87 -11.57
C PHE A 222 -9.89 21.01 -11.62
N ILE A 223 -9.60 20.33 -12.75
CA ILE A 223 -8.39 19.53 -12.92
C ILE A 223 -7.14 20.38 -12.75
N GLY A 224 -7.10 21.57 -13.35
CA GLY A 224 -5.98 22.52 -13.20
C GLY A 224 -5.81 22.97 -11.75
N SER A 225 -6.90 23.20 -11.03
CA SER A 225 -6.88 23.53 -9.60
C SER A 225 -6.31 22.36 -8.79
N VAL A 226 -6.81 21.14 -8.98
CA VAL A 226 -6.31 19.94 -8.28
C VAL A 226 -4.82 19.74 -8.52
N LEU A 227 -4.35 19.91 -9.74
CA LEU A 227 -2.91 19.82 -10.06
C LEU A 227 -2.11 20.90 -9.34
N LYS A 228 -2.58 22.15 -9.34
CA LYS A 228 -1.90 23.26 -8.66
C LYS A 228 -1.80 23.03 -7.15
N TYR A 229 -2.89 22.62 -6.50
CA TYR A 229 -2.93 22.36 -5.06
C TYR A 229 -2.23 21.06 -4.66
N GLY A 230 -2.22 20.06 -5.54
CA GLY A 230 -1.51 18.80 -5.35
C GLY A 230 0.00 18.88 -5.60
N LEU A 231 0.50 20.01 -6.15
CA LEU A 231 1.90 20.12 -6.55
C LEU A 231 2.87 20.04 -5.36
N LEU A 232 2.65 20.84 -4.31
CA LEU A 232 3.53 20.85 -3.14
C LEU A 232 3.50 19.51 -2.36
N PRO A 233 2.34 18.97 -1.99
CA PRO A 233 2.30 17.66 -1.34
C PRO A 233 2.88 16.56 -2.24
N GLY A 234 2.55 16.55 -3.54
CA GLY A 234 3.07 15.58 -4.49
C GLY A 234 4.60 15.66 -4.65
N LEU A 235 5.16 16.87 -4.81
CA LEU A 235 6.61 17.07 -4.93
C LEU A 235 7.36 16.60 -3.69
N SER A 236 6.84 16.81 -2.47
CA SER A 236 7.49 16.34 -1.25
C SER A 236 7.66 14.82 -1.24
N ILE A 237 6.66 14.09 -1.74
CA ILE A 237 6.66 12.63 -1.84
C ILE A 237 7.57 12.19 -3.00
N VAL A 238 7.47 12.85 -4.16
CA VAL A 238 8.29 12.53 -5.35
C VAL A 238 9.77 12.69 -5.07
N ILE A 239 10.18 13.79 -4.44
CA ILE A 239 11.59 14.08 -4.15
C ILE A 239 12.19 12.94 -3.31
N ILE A 240 11.64 12.68 -2.14
CA ILE A 240 12.17 11.64 -1.23
C ILE A 240 12.04 10.23 -1.82
N GLY A 241 10.89 9.93 -2.41
CA GLY A 241 10.67 8.65 -3.09
C GLY A 241 11.68 8.39 -4.20
N THR A 242 12.01 9.42 -5.00
CA THR A 242 13.02 9.32 -6.06
C THR A 242 14.37 8.92 -5.50
N PHE A 243 14.84 9.53 -4.41
CA PHE A 243 16.12 9.17 -3.80
C PHE A 243 16.15 7.73 -3.28
N SER A 244 15.06 7.26 -2.70
CA SER A 244 14.93 5.86 -2.27
C SER A 244 15.02 4.89 -3.47
N TRP A 245 14.35 5.20 -4.57
CA TRP A 245 14.39 4.38 -5.78
C TRP A 245 15.72 4.45 -6.53
N ILE A 246 16.44 5.60 -6.50
CA ILE A 246 17.81 5.71 -7.03
C ILE A 246 18.72 4.72 -6.32
N LEU A 247 18.69 4.71 -4.98
CA LEU A 247 19.53 3.83 -4.17
C LEU A 247 19.22 2.35 -4.44
N SER A 248 17.95 1.97 -4.42
CA SER A 248 17.46 0.62 -4.71
C SER A 248 17.91 0.14 -6.10
N THR A 249 17.65 0.96 -7.13
CA THR A 249 18.01 0.61 -8.52
C THR A 249 19.51 0.47 -8.70
N ARG A 250 20.29 1.39 -8.13
CA ARG A 250 21.75 1.33 -8.20
C ARG A 250 22.30 0.07 -7.54
N MET A 251 21.77 -0.32 -6.38
CA MET A 251 22.18 -1.56 -5.69
C MET A 251 21.91 -2.82 -6.54
N LEU A 252 20.80 -2.86 -7.26
CA LEU A 252 20.48 -3.96 -8.19
C LEU A 252 21.36 -3.94 -9.45
N MET A 253 21.78 -2.77 -9.90
CA MET A 253 22.63 -2.64 -11.10
C MET A 253 24.06 -3.11 -10.89
N ILE A 254 24.65 -2.89 -9.70
CA ILE A 254 26.07 -3.17 -9.45
C ILE A 254 26.45 -4.64 -9.69
N PRO A 255 25.73 -5.63 -9.16
CA PRO A 255 26.00 -7.04 -9.45
C PRO A 255 25.87 -7.38 -10.94
N VAL A 256 24.83 -6.88 -11.58
CA VAL A 256 24.54 -7.12 -13.00
C VAL A 256 25.69 -6.66 -13.91
N LEU A 257 26.37 -5.56 -13.56
CA LEU A 257 27.49 -5.03 -14.36
C LEU A 257 28.74 -5.91 -14.35
N GLY A 258 28.82 -6.90 -13.46
CA GLY A 258 29.90 -7.88 -13.41
C GLY A 258 29.65 -9.15 -14.22
N GLU A 259 28.49 -9.30 -14.83
CA GLU A 259 28.06 -10.52 -15.50
C GLU A 259 28.68 -10.67 -16.89
N ASP A 260 29.12 -11.88 -17.23
CA ASP A 260 29.84 -12.22 -18.49
C ASP A 260 29.07 -11.84 -19.76
N TYR A 261 27.72 -11.95 -19.74
CA TYR A 261 26.92 -11.61 -20.92
C TYR A 261 27.00 -10.12 -21.31
N LEU A 262 27.33 -9.23 -20.38
CA LEU A 262 27.57 -7.82 -20.70
C LEU A 262 28.94 -7.63 -21.36
N VAL A 263 29.95 -8.38 -20.90
CA VAL A 263 31.28 -8.38 -21.53
C VAL A 263 31.17 -8.89 -22.98
N TYR A 264 30.39 -9.95 -23.22
CA TYR A 264 30.12 -10.42 -24.59
C TYR A 264 29.37 -9.40 -25.43
N ALA A 265 28.43 -8.64 -24.83
CA ALA A 265 27.71 -7.60 -25.54
C ALA A 265 28.66 -6.43 -25.94
N GLU A 266 29.61 -6.09 -25.09
CA GLU A 266 30.67 -5.10 -25.39
C GLU A 266 31.62 -5.61 -26.47
N ALA A 267 32.07 -6.86 -26.39
CA ALA A 267 32.94 -7.50 -27.39
C ALA A 267 32.27 -7.56 -28.78
N LYS A 268 30.95 -7.64 -28.86
CA LYS A 268 30.16 -7.53 -30.09
C LYS A 268 30.04 -6.09 -30.63
N GLY A 269 30.63 -5.09 -29.96
CA GLY A 269 30.60 -3.71 -30.38
C GLY A 269 29.26 -3.00 -30.19
N LEU A 270 28.40 -3.49 -29.29
CA LEU A 270 27.12 -2.85 -28.99
C LEU A 270 27.33 -1.52 -28.26
N LYS A 271 26.55 -0.51 -28.63
CA LYS A 271 26.60 0.83 -27.99
C LYS A 271 26.21 0.70 -26.50
N GLY A 272 26.95 1.37 -25.60
CA GLY A 272 26.73 1.32 -24.16
C GLY A 272 25.30 1.59 -23.71
N TRP A 273 24.59 2.55 -24.36
CA TRP A 273 23.18 2.80 -24.10
C TRP A 273 22.28 1.58 -24.40
N ARG A 274 22.59 0.84 -25.45
CA ARG A 274 21.85 -0.38 -25.81
C ARG A 274 22.13 -1.50 -24.81
N ILE A 275 23.37 -1.60 -24.32
CA ILE A 275 23.75 -2.55 -23.29
C ILE A 275 23.01 -2.21 -21.98
N LEU A 276 23.03 -0.94 -21.56
CA LEU A 276 22.31 -0.47 -20.37
C LEU A 276 20.82 -0.81 -20.42
N THR A 277 20.13 -0.40 -21.50
CA THR A 277 18.65 -0.47 -21.54
C THR A 277 18.12 -1.86 -21.85
N ARG A 278 18.78 -2.62 -22.74
CA ARG A 278 18.27 -3.92 -23.21
C ARG A 278 18.85 -5.14 -22.49
N TYR A 279 20.00 -4.99 -21.85
CA TYR A 279 20.70 -6.09 -21.19
C TYR A 279 20.76 -5.91 -19.68
N ALA A 280 21.36 -4.81 -19.19
CA ALA A 280 21.56 -4.61 -17.76
C ALA A 280 20.24 -4.32 -17.03
N LEU A 281 19.49 -3.30 -17.46
CA LEU A 281 18.22 -2.91 -16.85
C LEU A 281 17.17 -4.02 -16.89
N ARG A 282 17.16 -4.83 -17.95
CA ARG A 282 16.22 -5.93 -18.09
C ARG A 282 16.27 -6.92 -16.91
N ASN A 283 17.46 -7.18 -16.38
CA ASN A 283 17.63 -8.05 -15.22
C ASN A 283 17.27 -7.38 -13.89
N CYS A 284 17.22 -6.04 -13.86
CA CYS A 284 16.80 -5.28 -12.69
C CYS A 284 15.29 -5.04 -12.65
N TYR A 285 14.56 -5.20 -13.76
CA TYR A 285 13.13 -4.87 -13.82
C TYR A 285 12.27 -5.71 -12.90
N LEU A 286 12.52 -7.01 -12.84
CA LEU A 286 11.65 -7.89 -12.06
C LEU A 286 11.64 -7.55 -10.56
N PRO A 287 12.81 -7.43 -9.87
CA PRO A 287 12.83 -6.97 -8.48
C PRO A 287 12.24 -5.57 -8.31
N GLN A 288 12.44 -4.66 -9.28
CA GLN A 288 11.93 -3.29 -9.21
C GLN A 288 10.39 -3.24 -9.35
N ILE A 289 9.82 -3.99 -10.30
CA ILE A 289 8.36 -4.07 -10.48
C ILE A 289 7.71 -4.71 -9.25
N THR A 290 8.34 -5.74 -8.68
CA THR A 290 7.86 -6.39 -7.46
C THR A 290 7.84 -5.41 -6.28
N ALA A 291 8.96 -4.72 -6.03
CA ALA A 291 9.05 -3.72 -4.98
C ALA A 291 8.05 -2.56 -5.19
N PHE A 292 7.89 -2.10 -6.44
CA PHE A 292 6.92 -1.07 -6.80
C PHE A 292 5.49 -1.54 -6.57
N GLY A 293 5.14 -2.76 -6.99
CA GLY A 293 3.81 -3.33 -6.78
C GLY A 293 3.44 -3.42 -5.30
N ILE A 294 4.39 -3.82 -4.44
CA ILE A 294 4.20 -3.80 -2.99
C ILE A 294 3.98 -2.37 -2.49
N SER A 295 4.78 -1.40 -2.99
CA SER A 295 4.65 0.00 -2.59
C SER A 295 3.30 0.60 -2.96
N LEU A 296 2.69 0.17 -4.08
CA LEU A 296 1.33 0.57 -4.47
C LEU A 296 0.28 0.08 -3.47
N GLY A 297 0.44 -1.12 -2.90
CA GLY A 297 -0.43 -1.61 -1.83
C GLY A 297 -0.43 -0.70 -0.61
N PHE A 298 0.71 -0.11 -0.27
CA PHE A 298 0.84 0.80 0.87
C PHE A 298 0.23 2.20 0.64
N ILE A 299 -0.11 2.58 -0.59
CA ILE A 299 -0.75 3.88 -0.90
C ILE A 299 -2.05 4.06 -0.11
N PHE A 300 -2.79 2.99 0.10
CA PHE A 300 -4.07 3.02 0.80
C PHE A 300 -3.96 3.28 2.32
N ASN A 301 -2.75 3.23 2.88
CA ASN A 301 -2.51 3.70 4.26
C ASN A 301 -2.53 5.22 4.38
N GLY A 302 -2.50 5.95 3.25
CA GLY A 302 -2.33 7.40 3.22
C GLY A 302 -0.91 7.83 3.62
N ASN A 303 -0.61 9.09 3.35
CA ASN A 303 0.53 9.76 3.95
C ASN A 303 0.02 10.75 4.98
N VAL A 304 -0.28 10.23 6.18
CA VAL A 304 -0.98 10.95 7.24
C VAL A 304 -0.40 12.33 7.50
N LEU A 305 0.92 12.43 7.66
CA LEU A 305 1.58 13.70 8.00
C LEU A 305 1.53 14.72 6.85
N VAL A 306 1.70 14.28 5.61
CA VAL A 306 1.61 15.17 4.43
C VAL A 306 0.17 15.60 4.22
N GLU A 307 -0.79 14.66 4.25
CA GLU A 307 -2.20 14.99 4.09
C GLU A 307 -2.70 15.97 5.18
N GLN A 308 -2.30 15.77 6.43
CA GLN A 308 -2.62 16.69 7.54
C GLN A 308 -1.99 18.07 7.36
N LEU A 309 -0.72 18.15 6.98
CA LEU A 309 -0.01 19.41 6.77
C LEU A 309 -0.70 20.29 5.72
N PHE A 310 -1.13 19.66 4.62
CA PHE A 310 -1.81 20.35 3.53
C PHE A 310 -3.34 20.42 3.69
N ASN A 311 -3.90 19.88 4.78
CA ASN A 311 -5.34 19.70 4.96
C ASN A 311 -5.99 19.05 3.71
N TYR A 312 -5.34 17.98 3.24
CA TYR A 312 -5.74 17.26 2.04
C TYR A 312 -6.83 16.24 2.40
N PRO A 313 -7.97 16.17 1.68
CA PRO A 313 -9.14 15.38 2.09
C PRO A 313 -8.96 13.87 1.78
N GLY A 314 -7.82 13.30 2.17
CA GLY A 314 -7.47 11.91 1.93
C GLY A 314 -7.78 10.97 3.11
N LEU A 315 -7.41 9.68 2.94
CA LEU A 315 -7.61 8.64 3.94
C LEU A 315 -6.82 8.89 5.23
N GLY A 316 -5.59 9.43 5.12
CA GLY A 316 -4.75 9.76 6.27
C GLY A 316 -5.38 10.83 7.14
N THR A 317 -5.89 11.92 6.54
CA THR A 317 -6.62 12.97 7.26
C THR A 317 -7.91 12.44 7.87
N THR A 318 -8.66 11.63 7.12
CA THR A 318 -9.88 10.97 7.62
C THR A 318 -9.59 10.07 8.81
N LEU A 319 -8.50 9.28 8.75
CA LEU A 319 -8.08 8.40 9.85
C LEU A 319 -7.75 9.18 11.13
N VAL A 320 -6.96 10.27 11.01
CA VAL A 320 -6.64 11.10 12.19
C VAL A 320 -7.87 11.72 12.81
N THR A 321 -8.77 12.26 11.98
CA THR A 321 -10.03 12.82 12.46
C THR A 321 -10.88 11.75 13.15
N ALA A 322 -10.94 10.54 12.57
CA ALA A 322 -11.66 9.41 13.16
C ALA A 322 -11.07 8.99 14.52
N ILE A 323 -9.74 8.96 14.65
CA ILE A 323 -9.07 8.64 15.92
C ILE A 323 -9.38 9.70 16.98
N GLN A 324 -9.30 10.99 16.63
CA GLN A 324 -9.59 12.09 17.56
C GLN A 324 -11.04 12.09 18.05
N GLN A 325 -11.98 11.62 17.21
CA GLN A 325 -13.40 11.55 17.53
C GLN A 325 -13.85 10.17 18.04
N LEU A 326 -12.94 9.22 18.20
CA LEU A 326 -13.23 7.82 18.57
C LEU A 326 -14.24 7.14 17.63
N ASP A 327 -14.21 7.50 16.33
CA ASP A 327 -15.05 6.90 15.31
C ASP A 327 -14.48 5.53 14.88
N PHE A 328 -14.75 4.52 15.71
CA PHE A 328 -14.22 3.16 15.50
C PHE A 328 -14.63 2.56 14.15
N ASN A 329 -15.83 2.86 13.66
CA ASN A 329 -16.31 2.34 12.38
C ASN A 329 -15.48 2.89 11.21
N THR A 330 -15.18 4.19 11.22
CA THR A 330 -14.31 4.81 10.21
C THR A 330 -12.86 4.37 10.36
N ILE A 331 -12.33 4.27 11.60
CA ILE A 331 -10.97 3.76 11.85
C ILE A 331 -10.81 2.34 11.30
N LEU A 332 -11.71 1.42 11.68
CA LEU A 332 -11.71 0.05 11.19
C LEU A 332 -11.85 0.00 9.67
N GLY A 333 -12.73 0.81 9.09
CA GLY A 333 -12.94 0.85 7.65
C GLY A 333 -11.70 1.28 6.86
N VAL A 334 -11.01 2.35 7.28
CA VAL A 334 -9.74 2.79 6.65
C VAL A 334 -8.68 1.71 6.80
N THR A 335 -8.55 1.12 8.01
CA THR A 335 -7.58 0.06 8.28
C THR A 335 -7.87 -1.19 7.44
N ASN A 336 -9.14 -1.59 7.30
CA ASN A 336 -9.54 -2.74 6.49
C ASN A 336 -9.22 -2.54 5.01
N ILE A 337 -9.46 -1.35 4.46
CA ILE A 337 -9.07 -1.03 3.07
C ILE A 337 -7.56 -1.13 2.92
N ALA A 338 -6.79 -0.63 3.85
CA ALA A 338 -5.34 -0.72 3.84
C ALA A 338 -4.86 -2.18 3.88
N ILE A 339 -5.38 -3.00 4.80
CA ILE A 339 -5.08 -4.44 4.90
C ILE A 339 -5.43 -5.15 3.59
N PHE A 340 -6.66 -4.98 3.11
CA PHE A 340 -7.13 -5.59 1.87
C PHE A 340 -6.25 -5.21 0.68
N SER A 341 -5.87 -3.94 0.56
CA SER A 341 -5.07 -3.44 -0.56
C SER A 341 -3.65 -3.99 -0.55
N VAL A 342 -2.99 -4.03 0.62
CA VAL A 342 -1.63 -4.58 0.75
C VAL A 342 -1.62 -6.07 0.44
N LEU A 343 -2.52 -6.84 1.06
CA LEU A 343 -2.60 -8.28 0.83
C LEU A 343 -2.98 -8.61 -0.61
N THR A 344 -3.90 -7.85 -1.21
CA THR A 344 -4.27 -8.02 -2.63
C THR A 344 -3.10 -7.69 -3.55
N ALA A 345 -2.33 -6.63 -3.28
CA ALA A 345 -1.14 -6.30 -4.06
C ALA A 345 -0.11 -7.45 -3.98
N VAL A 346 0.12 -8.01 -2.79
CA VAL A 346 1.01 -9.18 -2.61
C VAL A 346 0.48 -10.40 -3.35
N LEU A 347 -0.82 -10.71 -3.23
CA LEU A 347 -1.43 -11.82 -3.96
C LEU A 347 -1.30 -11.66 -5.48
N LEU A 348 -1.58 -10.47 -6.01
CA LEU A 348 -1.44 -10.19 -7.43
C LEU A 348 0.01 -10.37 -7.90
N LEU A 349 0.98 -9.89 -7.12
CA LEU A 349 2.39 -10.10 -7.41
C LEU A 349 2.77 -11.58 -7.38
N ASP A 350 2.34 -12.33 -6.37
CA ASP A 350 2.58 -13.77 -6.28
C ASP A 350 2.02 -14.55 -7.49
N LEU A 351 0.86 -14.13 -8.00
CA LEU A 351 0.24 -14.74 -9.17
C LEU A 351 0.88 -14.29 -10.49
N LEU A 352 1.39 -13.05 -10.56
CA LEU A 352 2.02 -12.49 -11.77
C LEU A 352 3.50 -12.86 -11.89
N LEU A 353 4.24 -12.98 -10.78
CA LEU A 353 5.66 -13.30 -10.80
C LEU A 353 5.99 -14.55 -11.62
N PRO A 354 5.29 -15.67 -11.47
CA PRO A 354 5.53 -16.86 -12.26
C PRO A 354 5.25 -16.71 -13.75
N LEU A 355 4.34 -15.78 -14.11
CA LEU A 355 4.06 -15.46 -15.52
C LEU A 355 5.13 -14.55 -16.13
N LEU A 356 5.75 -13.71 -15.31
CA LEU A 356 6.80 -12.78 -15.73
C LEU A 356 8.19 -13.42 -15.76
N ASP A 357 8.46 -14.36 -14.86
CA ASP A 357 9.74 -15.09 -14.80
C ASP A 357 9.53 -16.61 -14.75
N PRO A 358 9.67 -17.31 -15.86
CA PRO A 358 9.56 -18.77 -15.93
C PRO A 358 10.69 -19.51 -15.15
N ARG A 359 11.70 -18.79 -14.63
CA ARG A 359 12.75 -19.35 -13.79
C ARG A 359 12.30 -19.57 -12.33
N VAL A 360 11.21 -18.90 -11.92
CA VAL A 360 10.58 -19.13 -10.61
C VAL A 360 9.92 -20.51 -10.64
N LYS A 361 10.59 -21.49 -10.05
CA LYS A 361 10.02 -22.84 -9.93
C LYS A 361 8.86 -22.84 -8.93
N TYR A 362 7.70 -23.28 -9.39
CA TYR A 362 6.40 -23.30 -8.65
C TYR A 362 6.34 -24.26 -7.46
N TRP A 363 7.51 -24.65 -6.87
CA TRP A 363 7.42 -25.75 -5.94
C TRP A 363 8.64 -25.82 -5.01
N LYS A 364 8.38 -25.80 -3.77
CA LYS A 364 8.42 -27.00 -2.93
C LYS A 364 7.65 -26.76 -1.65
#